data_8893d295d87f890752979ce8235bbee5
#
_entry.id   8893d295d87f890752979ce8235bbee5
#
_cell.length_a   1.000
_cell.length_b   1.000
_cell.length_c   1.000
_cell.angle_alpha   90.00
_cell.angle_beta   90.00
_cell.angle_gamma   90.00
#
_symmetry.space_group_name_H-M   'P 1'
#
loop_
_entity.id
_entity.type
_entity.pdbx_description
1 polymer ?
#
loop_
_entity_poly.entity_id
_entity_poly.type
_entity_poly.pdbx_seq_one_letter_code
_entity_poly.pdbx_strand_id
1 'polypeptide(L)'
;MWLTLLAVAPSTLLYAQEDTIWQAATKGDVDAIEAFIDADADLDELSESGSAPLHYAVSRNRVEVVALLLDAGADTDVEDSRQRTPLDLATAGNKTEIIDLLLEAGAGVEAPTTPLHPIVWAGDLLGVKLHVYAGTDIDQEDEFGNYPLLLAVERGYLDIVDLFITHEVDLDVEDQHGFTAVIMAAEQNHADVLQLLIDSGADLAVEDKAERTALDWAIIMQSADAEEILRDNDAPSGSEKSFIAAIQTNNIEAVQSLLDGGADVNEPAYTSKTPLHYASHSRNMDILKLLLSKGADVESRTEQGFTPLGYAVGLNHPDNCRALLEAGADVNTIDNWNRTNLSVAAGLKLEEVTGVLLEFSANPNTLDVWHYSALDVAEEFGTTAIADLIREAGGIKGPKISIHQAATTGDNDKIGLHLFFGTDLNLLNENNETPFDVAALNNRPGTLDFLQEQTSLGFARDDDGNELIRVVGPYGTDDLTAQLEFTIEQSADFVDWEITEAVDTSEGIGEMLFEADPEVPVRFYRVSVAELDD
;
A
#
# COMPACT_ATOMS: atom_id res chain seq x y z
N MET A 1 29.23 -70.97 -84.88
CA MET A 1 28.05 -70.49 -85.60
C MET A 1 26.85 -70.59 -84.67
N TRP A 2 26.10 -69.59 -84.57
CA TRP A 2 24.92 -69.28 -83.77
C TRP A 2 25.22 -68.35 -82.51
N LEU A 3 25.05 -67.04 -82.82
CA LEU A 3 24.81 -65.98 -81.84
C LEU A 3 23.47 -66.19 -81.16
N THR A 4 23.45 -66.15 -79.86
CA THR A 4 22.27 -65.87 -79.07
C THR A 4 22.34 -64.44 -78.53
N LEU A 5 21.54 -63.57 -79.12
CA LEU A 5 21.24 -62.24 -78.61
C LEU A 5 20.43 -62.41 -77.31
N LEU A 6 21.00 -62.04 -76.22
CA LEU A 6 20.23 -61.78 -75.03
C LEU A 6 19.73 -60.32 -75.12
N ALA A 7 18.41 -60.20 -75.29
CA ALA A 7 17.73 -58.92 -75.18
C ALA A 7 17.76 -58.51 -73.68
N VAL A 8 18.55 -57.52 -73.42
CA VAL A 8 18.46 -56.81 -72.14
C VAL A 8 17.20 -55.94 -72.22
N ALA A 9 16.17 -56.26 -71.44
CA ALA A 9 15.01 -55.39 -71.25
C ALA A 9 15.49 -54.09 -70.60
N PRO A 10 14.98 -52.94 -71.04
CA PRO A 10 15.33 -51.72 -70.33
C PRO A 10 14.64 -51.76 -68.99
N SER A 11 15.49 -51.91 -67.94
CA SER A 11 15.08 -51.55 -66.60
C SER A 11 14.65 -50.08 -66.64
N THR A 12 13.36 -49.87 -66.65
CA THR A 12 12.78 -48.58 -66.30
C THR A 12 13.25 -48.32 -64.88
N LEU A 13 14.36 -47.59 -64.76
CA LEU A 13 14.66 -46.88 -63.54
C LEU A 13 13.48 -45.97 -63.28
N LEU A 14 12.65 -46.36 -62.34
CA LEU A 14 11.84 -45.38 -61.61
C LEU A 14 12.87 -44.44 -60.99
N TYR A 15 13.08 -43.31 -61.61
CA TYR A 15 13.60 -42.15 -60.92
C TYR A 15 12.52 -41.77 -59.92
N ALA A 16 12.62 -42.29 -58.70
CA ALA A 16 12.06 -41.61 -57.56
C ALA A 16 12.68 -40.21 -57.67
N GLN A 17 11.86 -39.23 -57.91
CA GLN A 17 12.27 -37.84 -57.90
C GLN A 17 12.85 -37.61 -56.52
N GLU A 18 14.17 -37.60 -56.40
CA GLU A 18 14.81 -37.29 -55.12
C GLU A 18 14.30 -35.92 -54.68
N ASP A 19 13.69 -35.86 -53.52
CA ASP A 19 13.18 -34.61 -52.98
C ASP A 19 14.34 -33.62 -52.90
N THR A 20 14.09 -32.37 -53.24
CA THR A 20 15.05 -31.32 -52.96
C THR A 20 15.10 -31.06 -51.45
N ILE A 21 16.19 -30.49 -50.95
CA ILE A 21 16.34 -30.17 -49.54
C ILE A 21 15.16 -29.32 -49.03
N TRP A 22 14.62 -28.40 -49.80
CA TRP A 22 13.45 -27.59 -49.45
C TRP A 22 12.16 -28.45 -49.34
N GLN A 23 12.02 -29.48 -50.17
CA GLN A 23 10.87 -30.40 -50.13
C GLN A 23 10.98 -31.34 -48.93
N ALA A 24 12.17 -31.82 -48.59
CA ALA A 24 12.47 -32.61 -47.42
C ALA A 24 12.15 -31.78 -46.13
N ALA A 25 12.63 -30.53 -46.08
CA ALA A 25 12.37 -29.61 -44.99
C ALA A 25 10.85 -29.30 -44.83
N THR A 26 10.14 -29.10 -45.96
CA THR A 26 8.69 -28.89 -45.94
C THR A 26 7.90 -30.09 -45.38
N LYS A 27 8.31 -31.30 -45.78
CA LYS A 27 7.68 -32.56 -45.35
C LYS A 27 8.02 -32.90 -43.89
N GLY A 28 9.15 -32.48 -43.40
CA GLY A 28 9.71 -32.90 -42.11
C GLY A 28 10.41 -34.27 -42.23
N ASP A 29 11.04 -34.54 -43.35
CA ASP A 29 11.71 -35.80 -43.65
C ASP A 29 13.15 -35.73 -43.11
N VAL A 30 13.31 -36.22 -41.87
CA VAL A 30 14.55 -36.24 -41.09
C VAL A 30 15.63 -37.01 -41.83
N ASP A 31 15.32 -38.25 -42.31
CA ASP A 31 16.29 -39.14 -42.96
C ASP A 31 16.83 -38.48 -44.26
N ALA A 32 15.96 -37.77 -45.01
CA ALA A 32 16.38 -37.02 -46.21
C ALA A 32 17.24 -35.80 -45.86
N ILE A 33 16.95 -35.08 -44.78
CA ILE A 33 17.78 -33.94 -44.32
C ILE A 33 19.15 -34.43 -43.86
N GLU A 34 19.23 -35.51 -43.07
CA GLU A 34 20.50 -36.12 -42.68
C GLU A 34 21.33 -36.50 -43.88
N ALA A 35 20.72 -37.12 -44.92
CA ALA A 35 21.40 -37.44 -46.14
C ALA A 35 21.95 -36.22 -46.92
N PHE A 36 21.27 -35.06 -46.90
CA PHE A 36 21.76 -33.80 -47.45
C PHE A 36 22.91 -33.23 -46.64
N ILE A 37 22.86 -33.29 -45.31
CA ILE A 37 23.91 -32.89 -44.39
C ILE A 37 25.18 -33.77 -44.60
N ASP A 38 25.03 -35.09 -44.67
CA ASP A 38 26.11 -36.04 -44.93
C ASP A 38 26.76 -35.82 -46.32
N ALA A 39 25.99 -35.32 -47.28
CA ALA A 39 26.48 -35.01 -48.61
C ALA A 39 27.13 -33.60 -48.72
N ASP A 40 27.31 -32.89 -47.58
CA ASP A 40 27.88 -31.53 -47.53
C ASP A 40 27.10 -30.54 -48.43
N ALA A 41 25.76 -30.66 -48.45
CA ALA A 41 24.90 -29.77 -49.19
C ALA A 41 24.88 -28.36 -48.59
N ASP A 42 24.73 -27.36 -49.44
CA ASP A 42 24.51 -25.97 -48.97
C ASP A 42 23.16 -25.85 -48.27
N LEU A 43 23.19 -25.69 -46.94
CA LEU A 43 21.98 -25.62 -46.09
C LEU A 43 21.26 -24.27 -46.18
N ASP A 44 21.92 -23.26 -46.77
CA ASP A 44 21.41 -21.90 -46.88
C ASP A 44 21.04 -21.55 -48.35
N GLU A 45 21.13 -22.54 -49.25
CA GLU A 45 20.75 -22.34 -50.64
C GLU A 45 19.32 -21.87 -50.77
N LEU A 46 19.09 -20.74 -51.44
CA LEU A 46 17.76 -20.20 -51.66
C LEU A 46 17.03 -20.93 -52.81
N SER A 47 15.81 -21.34 -52.56
CA SER A 47 14.92 -21.88 -53.57
C SER A 47 14.54 -20.81 -54.62
N GLU A 48 13.84 -21.21 -55.72
CA GLU A 48 13.29 -20.29 -56.69
C GLU A 48 12.35 -19.24 -56.10
N SER A 49 11.73 -19.53 -54.95
CA SER A 49 10.91 -18.59 -54.19
C SER A 49 11.70 -17.68 -53.23
N GLY A 50 13.02 -17.85 -53.17
CA GLY A 50 13.93 -17.08 -52.37
C GLY A 50 13.87 -17.43 -50.86
N SER A 51 13.63 -18.71 -50.53
CA SER A 51 13.60 -19.17 -49.16
C SER A 51 14.59 -20.33 -48.95
N ALA A 52 15.35 -20.32 -47.88
CA ALA A 52 16.25 -21.40 -47.48
C ALA A 52 15.48 -22.60 -46.87
N PRO A 53 16.09 -23.80 -46.74
CA PRO A 53 15.48 -24.97 -46.14
C PRO A 53 14.91 -24.69 -44.74
N LEU A 54 15.63 -23.91 -43.92
CA LEU A 54 15.23 -23.52 -42.57
C LEU A 54 13.89 -22.75 -42.58
N HIS A 55 13.67 -21.83 -43.52
CA HIS A 55 12.38 -21.14 -43.68
C HIS A 55 11.21 -22.10 -43.91
N TYR A 56 11.41 -23.14 -44.70
CA TYR A 56 10.40 -24.13 -45.01
C TYR A 56 10.08 -24.99 -43.78
N ALA A 57 11.12 -25.46 -43.08
CA ALA A 57 10.96 -26.22 -41.86
C ALA A 57 10.22 -25.43 -40.79
N VAL A 58 10.64 -24.17 -40.55
CA VAL A 58 9.98 -23.23 -39.64
C VAL A 58 8.52 -22.99 -40.03
N SER A 59 8.24 -22.62 -41.30
CA SER A 59 6.89 -22.30 -41.73
C SER A 59 5.91 -23.47 -41.55
N ARG A 60 6.40 -24.71 -41.62
CA ARG A 60 5.63 -25.95 -41.44
C ARG A 60 5.67 -26.56 -40.06
N ASN A 61 6.30 -25.90 -39.10
CA ASN A 61 6.45 -26.37 -37.71
C ASN A 61 7.15 -27.75 -37.63
N ARG A 62 8.28 -27.89 -38.34
CA ARG A 62 9.05 -29.14 -38.39
C ARG A 62 10.20 -29.06 -37.38
N VAL A 63 9.87 -29.14 -36.08
CA VAL A 63 10.80 -28.90 -34.97
C VAL A 63 12.08 -29.74 -35.11
N GLU A 64 11.95 -31.03 -35.36
CA GLU A 64 13.09 -31.97 -35.47
C GLU A 64 14.02 -31.62 -36.63
N VAL A 65 13.46 -31.22 -37.81
CA VAL A 65 14.23 -30.76 -38.96
C VAL A 65 14.89 -29.39 -38.68
N VAL A 66 14.21 -28.50 -37.98
CA VAL A 66 14.79 -27.22 -37.53
C VAL A 66 16.02 -27.48 -36.67
N ALA A 67 15.90 -28.34 -35.65
CA ALA A 67 17.01 -28.69 -34.78
C ALA A 67 18.20 -29.26 -35.58
N LEU A 68 17.93 -30.22 -36.48
CA LEU A 68 18.98 -30.83 -37.33
C LEU A 68 19.71 -29.81 -38.20
N LEU A 69 18.96 -28.89 -38.85
CA LEU A 69 19.56 -27.86 -39.72
C LEU A 69 20.41 -26.90 -38.90
N LEU A 70 19.93 -26.51 -37.69
CA LEU A 70 20.71 -25.63 -36.80
C LEU A 70 21.96 -26.32 -36.23
N ASP A 71 21.86 -27.58 -35.81
CA ASP A 71 22.99 -28.37 -35.35
C ASP A 71 24.06 -28.58 -36.44
N ALA A 72 23.61 -28.63 -37.69
CA ALA A 72 24.49 -28.73 -38.88
C ALA A 72 25.09 -27.37 -39.33
N GLY A 73 24.71 -26.26 -38.65
CA GLY A 73 25.24 -24.91 -38.88
C GLY A 73 24.54 -24.12 -39.97
N ALA A 74 23.24 -24.37 -40.23
CA ALA A 74 22.43 -23.51 -41.06
C ALA A 74 22.40 -22.08 -40.52
N ASP A 75 22.46 -21.10 -41.40
CA ASP A 75 22.45 -19.67 -41.05
C ASP A 75 21.06 -19.28 -40.50
N THR A 76 21.04 -18.84 -39.22
CA THR A 76 19.83 -18.42 -38.51
C THR A 76 19.25 -17.12 -39.02
N ASP A 77 20.08 -16.27 -39.68
CA ASP A 77 19.74 -14.90 -40.12
C ASP A 77 19.54 -14.77 -41.61
N VAL A 78 19.52 -15.90 -42.34
CA VAL A 78 19.24 -15.89 -43.79
C VAL A 78 17.86 -15.28 -44.03
N GLU A 79 17.78 -14.31 -44.96
CA GLU A 79 16.52 -13.63 -45.31
C GLU A 79 15.81 -14.28 -46.50
N ASP A 80 14.48 -14.43 -46.39
CA ASP A 80 13.65 -14.83 -47.53
C ASP A 80 13.45 -13.65 -48.51
N SER A 81 12.78 -13.90 -49.66
CA SER A 81 12.48 -12.86 -50.66
C SER A 81 11.65 -11.68 -50.15
N ARG A 82 11.13 -11.74 -48.94
CA ARG A 82 10.38 -10.69 -48.24
C ARG A 82 11.19 -10.06 -47.10
N GLN A 83 12.49 -10.31 -47.03
CA GLN A 83 13.39 -9.86 -45.97
C GLN A 83 12.96 -10.34 -44.58
N ARG A 84 12.49 -11.57 -44.47
CA ARG A 84 12.14 -12.19 -43.20
C ARG A 84 13.13 -13.27 -42.86
N THR A 85 13.60 -13.29 -41.64
CA THR A 85 14.41 -14.37 -41.07
C THR A 85 13.55 -15.57 -40.67
N PRO A 86 14.13 -16.74 -40.41
CA PRO A 86 13.44 -17.87 -39.82
C PRO A 86 12.75 -17.51 -38.49
N LEU A 87 13.41 -16.64 -37.66
CA LEU A 87 12.85 -16.15 -36.38
C LEU A 87 11.61 -15.29 -36.60
N ASP A 88 11.57 -14.43 -37.61
CA ASP A 88 10.37 -13.65 -37.98
C ASP A 88 9.19 -14.54 -38.31
N LEU A 89 9.44 -15.66 -39.01
CA LEU A 89 8.40 -16.62 -39.35
C LEU A 89 7.91 -17.41 -38.13
N ALA A 90 8.83 -17.72 -37.20
CA ALA A 90 8.51 -18.46 -35.98
C ALA A 90 7.69 -17.59 -35.04
N THR A 91 8.08 -16.32 -34.84
CA THR A 91 7.38 -15.34 -33.99
C THR A 91 6.01 -14.98 -34.54
N ALA A 92 5.89 -14.70 -35.83
CA ALA A 92 4.60 -14.47 -36.49
C ALA A 92 3.66 -15.65 -36.43
N GLY A 93 4.20 -16.88 -36.35
CA GLY A 93 3.46 -18.14 -36.20
C GLY A 93 3.24 -18.59 -34.76
N ASN A 94 3.72 -17.86 -33.76
CA ASN A 94 3.72 -18.20 -32.34
C ASN A 94 4.23 -19.64 -32.05
N LYS A 95 5.37 -20.00 -32.66
CA LYS A 95 5.99 -21.34 -32.60
C LYS A 95 7.08 -21.39 -31.53
N THR A 96 6.65 -21.43 -30.28
CA THR A 96 7.54 -21.26 -29.12
C THR A 96 8.75 -22.16 -29.12
N GLU A 97 8.59 -23.46 -29.36
CA GLU A 97 9.70 -24.42 -29.39
C GLU A 97 10.73 -24.13 -30.50
N ILE A 98 10.27 -23.68 -31.66
CA ILE A 98 11.16 -23.28 -32.76
C ILE A 98 11.84 -21.93 -32.47
N ILE A 99 11.14 -21.01 -31.81
CA ILE A 99 11.72 -19.75 -31.36
C ILE A 99 12.88 -20.03 -30.41
N ASP A 100 12.67 -20.93 -29.44
CA ASP A 100 13.72 -21.31 -28.48
C ASP A 100 14.94 -21.89 -29.19
N LEU A 101 14.76 -22.84 -30.11
CA LEU A 101 15.85 -23.41 -30.91
C LEU A 101 16.63 -22.35 -31.72
N LEU A 102 15.91 -21.41 -32.35
CA LEU A 102 16.55 -20.35 -33.15
C LEU A 102 17.34 -19.38 -32.27
N LEU A 103 16.77 -18.97 -31.11
CA LEU A 103 17.43 -18.08 -30.17
C LEU A 103 18.67 -18.73 -29.56
N GLU A 104 18.59 -20.00 -29.15
CA GLU A 104 19.70 -20.78 -28.62
C GLU A 104 20.82 -20.97 -29.67
N ALA A 105 20.45 -21.12 -30.95
CA ALA A 105 21.40 -21.19 -32.05
C ALA A 105 22.01 -19.83 -32.43
N GLY A 106 21.62 -18.73 -31.78
CA GLY A 106 22.21 -17.40 -31.98
C GLY A 106 21.53 -16.55 -33.03
N ALA A 107 20.24 -16.80 -33.36
CA ALA A 107 19.49 -15.94 -34.28
C ALA A 107 19.52 -14.47 -33.81
N GLY A 108 19.83 -13.58 -34.76
CA GLY A 108 19.87 -12.14 -34.49
C GLY A 108 18.48 -11.60 -34.11
N VAL A 109 18.42 -10.86 -32.98
CA VAL A 109 17.20 -10.30 -32.43
C VAL A 109 17.33 -8.80 -32.33
N GLU A 110 16.34 -8.07 -32.84
CA GLU A 110 16.18 -6.66 -32.48
C GLU A 110 15.32 -6.57 -31.19
N ALA A 111 15.81 -5.79 -30.21
CA ALA A 111 15.06 -5.58 -28.98
C ALA A 111 13.68 -4.99 -29.29
N PRO A 112 12.61 -5.51 -28.66
CA PRO A 112 11.28 -4.93 -28.79
C PRO A 112 11.28 -3.43 -28.43
N THR A 113 10.44 -2.65 -29.08
CA THR A 113 10.32 -1.20 -28.81
C THR A 113 9.66 -0.90 -27.47
N THR A 114 8.92 -1.85 -26.92
CA THR A 114 8.33 -1.76 -25.56
C THR A 114 9.42 -2.05 -24.55
N PRO A 115 9.60 -1.24 -23.50
CA PRO A 115 10.61 -1.50 -22.46
C PRO A 115 10.41 -2.86 -21.78
N LEU A 116 11.51 -3.43 -21.23
CA LEU A 116 11.50 -4.76 -20.61
C LEU A 116 10.54 -4.87 -19.40
N HIS A 117 10.55 -3.87 -18.49
CA HIS A 117 9.76 -3.93 -17.24
C HIS A 117 8.26 -4.13 -17.44
N PRO A 118 7.55 -3.37 -18.31
CA PRO A 118 6.14 -3.63 -18.61
C PRO A 118 5.87 -5.01 -19.20
N ILE A 119 6.81 -5.57 -19.96
CA ILE A 119 6.71 -6.90 -20.56
C ILE A 119 6.82 -7.98 -19.50
N VAL A 120 7.79 -7.83 -18.57
CA VAL A 120 7.93 -8.71 -17.39
C VAL A 120 6.69 -8.63 -16.51
N TRP A 121 6.21 -7.43 -16.21
CA TRP A 121 5.00 -7.24 -15.41
C TRP A 121 3.76 -7.91 -16.00
N ALA A 122 3.67 -7.95 -17.35
CA ALA A 122 2.59 -8.63 -18.06
C ALA A 122 2.75 -10.15 -18.12
N GLY A 123 3.93 -10.70 -17.78
CA GLY A 123 4.22 -12.12 -17.89
C GLY A 123 4.41 -12.61 -19.33
N ASP A 124 4.79 -11.71 -20.25
CA ASP A 124 5.02 -12.07 -21.64
C ASP A 124 6.41 -12.69 -21.81
N LEU A 125 6.51 -13.99 -21.56
CA LEU A 125 7.76 -14.74 -21.67
C LEU A 125 8.43 -14.58 -23.03
N LEU A 126 7.68 -14.54 -24.14
CA LEU A 126 8.24 -14.36 -25.47
C LEU A 126 8.89 -12.98 -25.61
N GLY A 127 8.18 -11.93 -25.19
CA GLY A 127 8.71 -10.57 -25.18
C GLY A 127 9.97 -10.45 -24.32
N VAL A 128 10.00 -11.12 -23.15
CA VAL A 128 11.18 -11.15 -22.27
C VAL A 128 12.35 -11.87 -22.98
N LYS A 129 12.12 -13.05 -23.61
CA LYS A 129 13.14 -13.77 -24.38
C LYS A 129 13.76 -12.89 -25.46
N LEU A 130 12.93 -12.19 -26.23
CA LEU A 130 13.43 -11.30 -27.29
C LEU A 130 14.31 -10.16 -26.74
N HIS A 131 13.99 -9.61 -25.56
CA HIS A 131 14.83 -8.63 -24.89
C HIS A 131 16.16 -9.22 -24.44
N VAL A 132 16.12 -10.38 -23.78
CA VAL A 132 17.29 -11.05 -23.24
C VAL A 132 18.27 -11.39 -24.37
N TYR A 133 17.79 -12.04 -25.43
CA TYR A 133 18.64 -12.43 -26.57
C TYR A 133 19.07 -11.23 -27.45
N ALA A 134 18.36 -10.11 -27.40
CA ALA A 134 18.82 -8.85 -28.00
C ALA A 134 19.89 -8.13 -27.18
N GLY A 135 20.27 -8.67 -26.03
CA GLY A 135 21.30 -8.10 -25.15
C GLY A 135 20.82 -6.89 -24.36
N THR A 136 19.51 -6.79 -24.09
CA THR A 136 18.97 -5.78 -23.17
C THR A 136 19.54 -6.05 -21.77
N ASP A 137 19.96 -4.98 -21.09
CA ASP A 137 20.40 -5.06 -19.70
C ASP A 137 19.25 -5.49 -18.79
N ILE A 138 19.35 -6.72 -18.22
CA ILE A 138 18.32 -7.31 -17.38
C ILE A 138 18.45 -6.92 -15.92
N ASP A 139 19.56 -6.27 -15.54
CA ASP A 139 19.83 -5.77 -14.19
C ASP A 139 19.56 -4.27 -14.03
N GLN A 140 19.10 -3.61 -15.11
CA GLN A 140 18.79 -2.19 -15.06
C GLN A 140 17.47 -1.93 -14.35
N GLU A 141 17.49 -1.08 -13.32
CA GLU A 141 16.28 -0.56 -12.68
C GLU A 141 15.52 0.43 -13.58
N ASP A 142 14.19 0.50 -13.41
CA ASP A 142 13.34 1.50 -14.05
C ASP A 142 13.37 2.85 -13.28
N GLU A 143 12.62 3.84 -13.76
CA GLU A 143 12.52 5.17 -13.13
C GLU A 143 11.90 5.14 -11.72
N PHE A 144 11.30 4.01 -11.32
CA PHE A 144 10.68 3.79 -10.00
C PHE A 144 11.56 2.94 -9.07
N GLY A 145 12.72 2.49 -9.54
CA GLY A 145 13.62 1.61 -8.78
C GLY A 145 13.21 0.14 -8.80
N ASN A 146 12.45 -0.31 -9.80
CA ASN A 146 12.09 -1.71 -9.94
C ASN A 146 13.10 -2.44 -10.83
N TYR A 147 13.51 -3.62 -10.41
CA TYR A 147 14.35 -4.53 -11.19
C TYR A 147 13.49 -5.57 -11.91
N PRO A 148 13.83 -5.96 -13.16
CA PRO A 148 13.08 -6.98 -13.89
C PRO A 148 12.92 -8.30 -13.12
N LEU A 149 14.00 -8.76 -12.45
CA LEU A 149 13.96 -9.97 -11.62
C LEU A 149 12.91 -9.84 -10.51
N LEU A 150 12.94 -8.74 -9.75
CA LEU A 150 12.02 -8.54 -8.62
C LEU A 150 10.55 -8.49 -9.09
N LEU A 151 10.28 -7.88 -10.24
CA LEU A 151 8.94 -7.87 -10.85
C LEU A 151 8.47 -9.28 -11.22
N ALA A 152 9.36 -10.12 -11.78
CA ALA A 152 9.04 -11.49 -12.12
C ALA A 152 8.76 -12.35 -10.87
N VAL A 153 9.56 -12.14 -9.83
CA VAL A 153 9.42 -12.84 -8.53
C VAL A 153 8.14 -12.43 -7.82
N GLU A 154 7.82 -11.12 -7.75
CA GLU A 154 6.58 -10.60 -7.16
C GLU A 154 5.33 -11.26 -7.77
N ARG A 155 5.40 -11.57 -9.06
CA ARG A 155 4.31 -12.21 -9.81
C ARG A 155 4.37 -13.73 -9.82
N GLY A 156 5.43 -14.34 -9.33
CA GLY A 156 5.62 -15.78 -9.34
C GLY A 156 5.83 -16.36 -10.75
N TYR A 157 6.41 -15.60 -11.68
CA TYR A 157 6.65 -16.07 -13.05
C TYR A 157 7.90 -16.93 -13.14
N LEU A 158 7.78 -18.18 -12.74
CA LEU A 158 8.90 -19.13 -12.66
C LEU A 158 9.73 -19.20 -13.96
N ASP A 159 9.08 -19.31 -15.11
CA ASP A 159 9.76 -19.43 -16.41
C ASP A 159 10.59 -18.16 -16.75
N ILE A 160 10.13 -16.97 -16.33
CA ILE A 160 10.84 -15.72 -16.55
C ILE A 160 12.03 -15.62 -15.58
N VAL A 161 11.84 -16.02 -14.33
CA VAL A 161 12.93 -16.07 -13.34
C VAL A 161 14.01 -17.04 -13.78
N ASP A 162 13.65 -18.24 -14.26
CA ASP A 162 14.58 -19.23 -14.78
C ASP A 162 15.37 -18.69 -15.98
N LEU A 163 14.70 -17.99 -16.89
CA LEU A 163 15.33 -17.34 -18.02
C LEU A 163 16.37 -16.30 -17.57
N PHE A 164 16.05 -15.44 -16.60
CA PHE A 164 16.97 -14.44 -16.08
C PHE A 164 18.17 -15.09 -15.40
N ILE A 165 17.94 -16.12 -14.60
CA ILE A 165 19.01 -16.89 -13.94
C ILE A 165 19.96 -17.51 -14.96
N THR A 166 19.40 -18.12 -16.03
CA THR A 166 20.20 -18.73 -17.10
C THR A 166 21.09 -17.69 -17.81
N HIS A 167 20.70 -16.41 -17.77
CA HIS A 167 21.46 -15.28 -18.36
C HIS A 167 22.21 -14.46 -17.30
N GLU A 168 22.56 -15.09 -16.17
CA GLU A 168 23.47 -14.56 -15.15
C GLU A 168 22.98 -13.24 -14.51
N VAL A 169 21.63 -13.07 -14.31
CA VAL A 169 21.06 -11.93 -13.58
C VAL A 169 21.64 -11.84 -12.16
N ASP A 170 21.80 -10.65 -11.63
CA ASP A 170 22.15 -10.45 -10.23
C ASP A 170 20.96 -10.83 -9.32
N LEU A 171 21.11 -11.92 -8.55
CA LEU A 171 20.05 -12.45 -7.69
C LEU A 171 19.81 -11.64 -6.42
N ASP A 172 20.80 -10.83 -6.03
CA ASP A 172 20.81 -10.14 -4.75
C ASP A 172 20.58 -8.64 -4.89
N VAL A 173 20.05 -8.19 -6.04
CA VAL A 173 19.60 -6.80 -6.21
C VAL A 173 18.52 -6.46 -5.17
N GLU A 174 18.61 -5.26 -4.62
CA GLU A 174 17.70 -4.76 -3.60
C GLU A 174 16.81 -3.64 -4.15
N ASP A 175 15.52 -3.68 -3.81
CA ASP A 175 14.63 -2.55 -4.06
C ASP A 175 14.87 -1.41 -3.05
N GLN A 176 14.08 -0.34 -3.15
CA GLN A 176 14.14 0.81 -2.24
C GLN A 176 13.87 0.46 -0.76
N HIS A 177 13.37 -0.74 -0.45
CA HIS A 177 13.09 -1.22 0.91
C HIS A 177 14.13 -2.24 1.42
N GLY A 178 15.09 -2.61 0.58
CA GLY A 178 16.06 -3.66 0.84
C GLY A 178 15.52 -5.07 0.57
N PHE A 179 14.47 -5.18 -0.26
CA PHE A 179 13.92 -6.48 -0.63
C PHE A 179 14.72 -7.10 -1.77
N THR A 180 15.22 -8.30 -1.54
CA THR A 180 15.80 -9.16 -2.58
C THR A 180 14.76 -10.11 -3.16
N ALA A 181 15.11 -10.80 -4.24
CA ALA A 181 14.28 -11.83 -4.84
C ALA A 181 13.85 -12.91 -3.83
N VAL A 182 14.77 -13.34 -2.95
CA VAL A 182 14.49 -14.36 -1.91
C VAL A 182 13.49 -13.84 -0.88
N ILE A 183 13.65 -12.60 -0.40
CA ILE A 183 12.73 -11.99 0.55
C ILE A 183 11.34 -11.87 -0.07
N MET A 184 11.24 -11.41 -1.30
CA MET A 184 9.97 -11.24 -2.01
C MET A 184 9.27 -12.57 -2.30
N ALA A 185 10.01 -13.59 -2.73
CA ALA A 185 9.46 -14.93 -2.94
C ALA A 185 8.92 -15.54 -1.63
N ALA A 186 9.62 -15.30 -0.51
CA ALA A 186 9.19 -15.75 0.81
C ALA A 186 7.94 -15.00 1.31
N GLU A 187 7.87 -13.68 1.12
CA GLU A 187 6.72 -12.85 1.46
C GLU A 187 5.46 -13.34 0.73
N GLN A 188 5.57 -13.58 -0.58
CA GLN A 188 4.45 -13.95 -1.45
C GLN A 188 4.14 -15.46 -1.44
N ASN A 189 4.93 -16.28 -0.71
CA ASN A 189 4.83 -17.75 -0.69
C ASN A 189 4.96 -18.40 -2.08
N HIS A 190 5.84 -17.85 -2.92
CA HIS A 190 6.15 -18.43 -4.22
C HIS A 190 7.20 -19.53 -4.07
N ALA A 191 6.79 -20.69 -3.57
CA ALA A 191 7.67 -21.80 -3.18
C ALA A 191 8.58 -22.29 -4.30
N ASP A 192 8.06 -22.47 -5.51
CA ASP A 192 8.83 -22.94 -6.67
C ASP A 192 9.89 -21.92 -7.09
N VAL A 193 9.55 -20.62 -7.08
CA VAL A 193 10.50 -19.53 -7.38
C VAL A 193 11.57 -19.43 -6.29
N LEU A 194 11.15 -19.53 -5.02
CA LEU A 194 12.07 -19.51 -3.88
C LEU A 194 13.08 -20.65 -3.97
N GLN A 195 12.62 -21.87 -4.24
CA GLN A 195 13.51 -23.01 -4.38
C GLN A 195 14.50 -22.82 -5.55
N LEU A 196 14.03 -22.31 -6.69
CA LEU A 196 14.88 -22.02 -7.84
C LEU A 196 15.96 -20.98 -7.52
N LEU A 197 15.62 -19.90 -6.81
CA LEU A 197 16.57 -18.87 -6.38
C LEU A 197 17.65 -19.46 -5.44
N ILE A 198 17.23 -20.29 -4.48
CA ILE A 198 18.13 -20.98 -3.54
C ILE A 198 19.09 -21.91 -4.29
N ASP A 199 18.55 -22.73 -5.19
CA ASP A 199 19.36 -23.69 -5.98
C ASP A 199 20.36 -22.95 -6.89
N SER A 200 20.06 -21.72 -7.25
CA SER A 200 20.90 -20.84 -8.07
C SER A 200 21.89 -20.00 -7.25
N GLY A 201 21.86 -20.12 -5.92
CA GLY A 201 22.87 -19.54 -5.02
C GLY A 201 22.56 -18.12 -4.54
N ALA A 202 21.31 -17.68 -4.54
CA ALA A 202 20.90 -16.40 -3.93
C ALA A 202 21.26 -16.36 -2.43
N ASP A 203 21.65 -15.18 -1.93
CA ASP A 203 22.02 -15.00 -0.52
C ASP A 203 20.80 -14.97 0.39
N LEU A 204 20.68 -15.98 1.27
CA LEU A 204 19.59 -16.10 2.24
C LEU A 204 19.77 -15.19 3.47
N ALA A 205 20.95 -14.60 3.64
CA ALA A 205 21.28 -13.80 4.81
C ALA A 205 21.06 -12.28 4.62
N VAL A 206 20.64 -11.87 3.43
CA VAL A 206 20.32 -10.45 3.17
C VAL A 206 19.15 -10.03 4.06
N GLU A 207 19.30 -8.87 4.69
CA GLU A 207 18.31 -8.26 5.58
C GLU A 207 17.71 -7.03 4.90
N ASP A 208 16.39 -6.87 4.99
CA ASP A 208 15.75 -5.64 4.55
C ASP A 208 16.11 -4.44 5.47
N LYS A 209 15.62 -3.23 5.17
CA LYS A 209 15.90 -2.03 5.98
C LYS A 209 15.38 -2.08 7.42
N ALA A 210 14.58 -3.08 7.77
CA ALA A 210 14.14 -3.35 9.14
C ALA A 210 14.85 -4.57 9.74
N GLU A 211 15.99 -4.97 9.15
CA GLU A 211 16.84 -6.08 9.61
C GLU A 211 16.11 -7.44 9.63
N ARG A 212 15.17 -7.66 8.68
CA ARG A 212 14.42 -8.90 8.52
C ARG A 212 14.96 -9.69 7.33
N THR A 213 15.16 -10.97 7.52
CA THR A 213 15.54 -11.92 6.48
C THR A 213 14.32 -12.49 5.76
N ALA A 214 14.55 -13.28 4.71
CA ALA A 214 13.49 -14.02 4.02
C ALA A 214 12.72 -14.96 4.98
N LEU A 215 13.42 -15.62 5.92
CA LEU A 215 12.78 -16.49 6.91
C LEU A 215 11.84 -15.68 7.84
N ASP A 216 12.24 -14.50 8.27
CA ASP A 216 11.39 -13.64 9.09
C ASP A 216 10.12 -13.23 8.32
N TRP A 217 10.25 -12.90 7.05
CA TRP A 217 9.11 -12.57 6.19
C TRP A 217 8.16 -13.75 5.98
N ALA A 218 8.69 -14.95 5.74
CA ALA A 218 7.89 -16.17 5.65
C ALA A 218 7.06 -16.41 6.94
N ILE A 219 7.67 -16.20 8.11
CA ILE A 219 6.98 -16.32 9.41
C ILE A 219 5.92 -15.23 9.59
N ILE A 220 6.26 -13.96 9.30
CA ILE A 220 5.36 -12.80 9.44
C ILE A 220 4.11 -12.96 8.56
N MET A 221 4.30 -13.40 7.32
CA MET A 221 3.22 -13.57 6.35
C MET A 221 2.49 -14.91 6.49
N GLN A 222 2.99 -15.81 7.34
CA GLN A 222 2.48 -17.17 7.51
C GLN A 222 2.58 -18.00 6.21
N SER A 223 3.66 -17.78 5.46
CA SER A 223 3.98 -18.44 4.20
C SER A 223 4.58 -19.82 4.49
N ALA A 224 3.73 -20.81 4.76
CA ALA A 224 4.16 -22.10 5.33
C ALA A 224 5.14 -22.87 4.43
N ASP A 225 4.92 -22.87 3.12
CA ASP A 225 5.79 -23.57 2.17
C ASP A 225 7.17 -22.89 2.09
N ALA A 226 7.19 -21.54 2.04
CA ALA A 226 8.41 -20.77 2.04
C ALA A 226 9.19 -20.92 3.37
N GLU A 227 8.48 -20.92 4.52
CA GLU A 227 9.09 -21.15 5.82
C GLU A 227 9.78 -22.52 5.90
N GLU A 228 9.11 -23.59 5.42
CA GLU A 228 9.67 -24.95 5.38
C GLU A 228 10.94 -24.99 4.52
N ILE A 229 10.88 -24.46 3.29
CA ILE A 229 12.02 -24.41 2.37
C ILE A 229 13.19 -23.66 2.99
N LEU A 230 12.96 -22.47 3.57
CA LEU A 230 14.02 -21.65 4.15
C LEU A 230 14.67 -22.32 5.36
N ARG A 231 13.90 -23.00 6.22
CA ARG A 231 14.44 -23.77 7.35
C ARG A 231 15.24 -24.98 6.90
N ASP A 232 14.81 -25.69 5.85
CA ASP A 232 15.51 -26.84 5.29
C ASP A 232 16.85 -26.45 4.63
N ASN A 233 17.00 -25.17 4.25
CA ASN A 233 18.23 -24.60 3.71
C ASN A 233 19.03 -23.76 4.74
N ASP A 234 18.79 -23.96 6.04
CA ASP A 234 19.49 -23.29 7.12
C ASP A 234 19.50 -21.74 7.02
N ALA A 235 18.43 -21.15 6.43
CA ALA A 235 18.32 -19.70 6.29
C ALA A 235 18.33 -19.01 7.67
N PRO A 236 19.13 -17.95 7.84
CA PRO A 236 19.19 -17.24 9.12
C PRO A 236 17.90 -16.44 9.37
N SER A 237 17.58 -16.24 10.65
CA SER A 237 16.56 -15.28 11.09
C SER A 237 17.22 -14.04 11.66
N GLY A 238 16.74 -12.86 11.30
CA GLY A 238 17.15 -11.58 11.89
C GLY A 238 16.63 -11.38 13.32
N SER A 239 15.65 -12.19 13.76
CA SER A 239 14.97 -12.03 15.05
C SER A 239 15.89 -12.11 16.28
N GLU A 240 17.07 -12.72 16.17
CA GLU A 240 18.03 -12.76 17.27
C GLU A 240 18.84 -11.45 17.43
N LYS A 241 18.86 -10.60 16.40
CA LYS A 241 19.65 -9.37 16.35
C LYS A 241 18.75 -8.14 16.30
N SER A 242 17.68 -8.19 15.54
CA SER A 242 16.75 -7.10 15.32
C SER A 242 15.56 -7.18 16.27
N PHE A 243 15.35 -6.10 17.03
CA PHE A 243 14.24 -6.00 17.97
C PHE A 243 12.88 -6.00 17.25
N ILE A 244 12.81 -5.36 16.08
CA ILE A 244 11.59 -5.32 15.27
C ILE A 244 11.30 -6.68 14.65
N ALA A 245 12.32 -7.35 14.08
CA ALA A 245 12.17 -8.70 13.55
C ALA A 245 11.70 -9.68 14.65
N ALA A 246 12.27 -9.61 15.85
CA ALA A 246 11.86 -10.44 16.97
C ALA A 246 10.37 -10.25 17.36
N ILE A 247 9.89 -8.99 17.34
CA ILE A 247 8.48 -8.69 17.61
C ILE A 247 7.56 -9.23 16.51
N GLN A 248 7.93 -9.02 15.24
CA GLN A 248 7.11 -9.40 14.10
C GLN A 248 7.06 -10.91 13.88
N THR A 249 8.16 -11.61 14.12
CA THR A 249 8.22 -13.09 14.11
C THR A 249 7.64 -13.73 15.37
N ASN A 250 7.18 -12.88 16.31
CA ASN A 250 6.62 -13.31 17.58
C ASN A 250 7.56 -14.15 18.46
N ASN A 251 8.86 -13.88 18.35
CA ASN A 251 9.91 -14.53 19.15
C ASN A 251 10.09 -13.83 20.50
N ILE A 252 9.25 -14.19 21.49
CA ILE A 252 9.22 -13.53 22.80
C ILE A 252 10.55 -13.69 23.56
N GLU A 253 11.26 -14.80 23.38
CA GLU A 253 12.55 -15.08 23.99
C GLU A 253 13.62 -14.10 23.47
N ALA A 254 13.64 -13.87 22.14
CA ALA A 254 14.53 -12.89 21.53
C ALA A 254 14.18 -11.47 21.96
N VAL A 255 12.89 -11.09 22.00
CA VAL A 255 12.41 -9.78 22.50
C VAL A 255 12.90 -9.56 23.94
N GLN A 256 12.72 -10.55 24.83
CA GLN A 256 13.18 -10.45 26.21
C GLN A 256 14.71 -10.34 26.31
N SER A 257 15.45 -11.14 25.53
CA SER A 257 16.91 -11.11 25.50
C SER A 257 17.48 -9.77 25.05
N LEU A 258 16.88 -9.19 23.99
CA LEU A 258 17.28 -7.88 23.46
C LEU A 258 16.98 -6.75 24.45
N LEU A 259 15.81 -6.78 25.11
CA LEU A 259 15.47 -5.83 26.18
C LEU A 259 16.42 -5.93 27.37
N ASP A 260 16.77 -7.14 27.80
CA ASP A 260 17.73 -7.36 28.89
C ASP A 260 19.18 -6.97 28.46
N GLY A 261 19.46 -7.02 27.15
CA GLY A 261 20.68 -6.50 26.54
C GLY A 261 20.74 -4.99 26.41
N GLY A 262 19.65 -4.27 26.71
CA GLY A 262 19.57 -2.81 26.70
C GLY A 262 18.98 -2.20 25.44
N ALA A 263 18.26 -2.95 24.62
CA ALA A 263 17.48 -2.40 23.51
C ALA A 263 16.48 -1.38 24.02
N ASP A 264 16.36 -0.23 23.34
CA ASP A 264 15.39 0.80 23.67
C ASP A 264 13.99 0.36 23.26
N VAL A 265 13.10 0.21 24.24
CA VAL A 265 11.71 -0.18 24.04
C VAL A 265 10.91 0.80 23.16
N ASN A 266 11.42 2.03 22.99
CA ASN A 266 10.77 3.11 22.26
C ASN A 266 11.51 3.52 20.98
N GLU A 267 12.64 2.88 20.64
CA GLU A 267 13.39 3.22 19.45
C GLU A 267 12.54 2.95 18.19
N PRO A 268 12.24 3.98 17.38
CA PRO A 268 11.43 3.77 16.20
C PRO A 268 12.24 3.11 15.09
N ALA A 269 11.61 2.20 14.34
CA ALA A 269 12.14 1.72 13.08
C ALA A 269 12.18 2.85 12.03
N TYR A 270 12.80 2.58 10.88
CA TYR A 270 12.95 3.57 9.80
C TYR A 270 11.63 4.20 9.30
N THR A 271 10.47 3.62 9.64
CA THR A 271 9.11 4.11 9.29
C THR A 271 8.45 4.92 10.41
N SER A 272 9.20 5.41 11.40
CA SER A 272 8.69 6.08 12.61
C SER A 272 7.75 5.22 13.49
N LYS A 273 7.63 3.92 13.20
CA LYS A 273 6.87 2.97 14.02
C LYS A 273 7.73 2.49 15.17
N THR A 274 7.23 2.63 16.39
CA THR A 274 7.89 2.07 17.57
C THR A 274 7.62 0.57 17.71
N PRO A 275 8.41 -0.16 18.51
CA PRO A 275 8.16 -1.56 18.84
C PRO A 275 6.72 -1.84 19.26
N LEU A 276 6.08 -0.91 20.01
CA LEU A 276 4.69 -1.05 20.43
C LEU A 276 3.69 -0.98 19.27
N HIS A 277 3.97 -0.21 18.21
CA HIS A 277 3.14 -0.23 17.01
C HIS A 277 3.16 -1.60 16.33
N TYR A 278 4.34 -2.23 16.21
CA TYR A 278 4.48 -3.57 15.63
C TYR A 278 3.80 -4.64 16.51
N ALA A 279 3.96 -4.56 17.83
CA ALA A 279 3.28 -5.48 18.75
C ALA A 279 1.75 -5.31 18.72
N SER A 280 1.26 -4.09 18.51
CA SER A 280 -0.17 -3.80 18.36
C SER A 280 -0.79 -4.38 17.09
N HIS A 281 0.05 -4.61 16.06
CA HIS A 281 -0.31 -5.31 14.84
C HIS A 281 -0.43 -6.82 15.03
N SER A 282 0.35 -7.39 15.94
CA SER A 282 0.38 -8.84 16.20
C SER A 282 -0.86 -9.28 17.00
N ARG A 283 -1.34 -10.50 16.75
CA ARG A 283 -2.37 -11.15 17.58
C ARG A 283 -1.82 -11.69 18.90
N ASN A 284 -0.50 -11.66 19.10
CA ASN A 284 0.10 -12.14 20.33
C ASN A 284 0.18 -11.02 21.37
N MET A 285 -0.62 -11.14 22.39
CA MET A 285 -0.66 -10.19 23.51
C MET A 285 0.57 -10.27 24.42
N ASP A 286 1.34 -11.34 24.39
CA ASP A 286 2.42 -11.53 25.37
C ASP A 286 3.56 -10.53 25.13
N ILE A 287 3.91 -10.31 23.84
CA ILE A 287 4.90 -9.29 23.49
C ILE A 287 4.36 -7.89 23.76
N LEU A 288 3.09 -7.60 23.42
CA LEU A 288 2.47 -6.31 23.74
C LEU A 288 2.55 -6.01 25.24
N LYS A 289 2.15 -6.96 26.09
CA LYS A 289 2.21 -6.82 27.54
C LYS A 289 3.63 -6.70 28.06
N LEU A 290 4.58 -7.44 27.46
CA LEU A 290 5.99 -7.34 27.81
C LEU A 290 6.50 -5.91 27.56
N LEU A 291 6.27 -5.35 26.36
CA LEU A 291 6.70 -3.99 26.02
C LEU A 291 6.06 -2.94 26.92
N LEU A 292 4.74 -3.05 27.20
CA LEU A 292 4.04 -2.18 28.15
C LEU A 292 4.65 -2.26 29.54
N SER A 293 5.00 -3.47 30.02
CA SER A 293 5.64 -3.68 31.33
C SER A 293 7.05 -3.06 31.42
N LYS A 294 7.72 -2.89 30.27
CA LYS A 294 9.05 -2.27 30.15
C LYS A 294 8.99 -0.77 29.88
N GLY A 295 7.80 -0.16 29.88
CA GLY A 295 7.63 1.29 29.74
C GLY A 295 7.55 1.79 28.29
N ALA A 296 7.02 0.97 27.38
CA ALA A 296 6.73 1.42 26.03
C ALA A 296 5.74 2.59 26.04
N ASP A 297 6.02 3.62 25.23
CA ASP A 297 5.19 4.81 25.09
C ASP A 297 3.91 4.49 24.30
N VAL A 298 2.77 4.54 25.01
CA VAL A 298 1.45 4.24 24.45
C VAL A 298 0.92 5.33 23.52
N GLU A 299 1.52 6.56 23.56
CA GLU A 299 1.12 7.73 22.80
C GLU A 299 2.06 8.07 21.64
N SER A 300 3.09 7.25 21.40
CA SER A 300 3.98 7.43 20.26
C SER A 300 3.20 7.47 18.94
N ARG A 301 3.63 8.34 18.00
CA ARG A 301 2.90 8.57 16.76
C ARG A 301 3.75 8.31 15.54
N THR A 302 3.18 7.66 14.54
CA THR A 302 3.78 7.57 13.21
C THR A 302 3.67 8.89 12.45
N GLU A 303 4.32 8.99 11.29
CA GLU A 303 4.21 10.17 10.39
C GLU A 303 2.76 10.47 9.98
N GLN A 304 1.90 9.45 9.91
CA GLN A 304 0.47 9.60 9.61
C GLN A 304 -0.39 9.94 10.84
N GLY A 305 0.25 10.07 12.02
CA GLY A 305 -0.42 10.41 13.28
C GLY A 305 -1.07 9.21 13.99
N PHE A 306 -0.84 7.99 13.53
CA PHE A 306 -1.39 6.80 14.18
C PHE A 306 -0.62 6.47 15.48
N THR A 307 -1.36 6.16 16.55
CA THR A 307 -0.84 5.61 17.77
C THR A 307 -0.87 4.07 17.75
N PRO A 308 -0.19 3.37 18.67
CA PRO A 308 -0.35 1.92 18.84
C PRO A 308 -1.81 1.48 18.94
N LEU A 309 -2.66 2.25 19.66
CA LEU A 309 -4.10 2.00 19.70
C LEU A 309 -4.75 2.09 18.32
N GLY A 310 -4.39 3.10 17.52
CA GLY A 310 -4.88 3.24 16.14
C GLY A 310 -4.54 2.04 15.26
N TYR A 311 -3.35 1.46 15.43
CA TYR A 311 -2.95 0.21 14.76
C TYR A 311 -3.79 -0.98 15.19
N ALA A 312 -3.98 -1.17 16.50
CA ALA A 312 -4.82 -2.25 17.03
C ALA A 312 -6.26 -2.16 16.54
N VAL A 313 -6.81 -0.94 16.44
CA VAL A 313 -8.15 -0.66 15.88
C VAL A 313 -8.19 -1.02 14.40
N GLY A 314 -7.26 -0.49 13.59
CA GLY A 314 -7.25 -0.70 12.14
C GLY A 314 -7.17 -2.17 11.72
N LEU A 315 -6.60 -3.01 12.58
CA LEU A 315 -6.41 -4.45 12.34
C LEU A 315 -7.42 -5.36 13.06
N ASN A 316 -8.42 -4.77 13.70
CA ASN A 316 -9.46 -5.50 14.42
C ASN A 316 -8.92 -6.40 15.53
N HIS A 317 -8.11 -5.83 16.42
CA HIS A 317 -7.55 -6.53 17.58
C HIS A 317 -8.15 -5.98 18.89
N PRO A 318 -9.38 -6.38 19.29
CA PRO A 318 -10.07 -5.83 20.46
C PRO A 318 -9.32 -6.06 21.77
N ASP A 319 -8.64 -7.20 21.90
CA ASP A 319 -7.85 -7.51 23.10
C ASP A 319 -6.62 -6.58 23.23
N ASN A 320 -5.94 -6.28 22.10
CA ASN A 320 -4.83 -5.33 22.08
C ASN A 320 -5.35 -3.91 22.38
N CYS A 321 -6.51 -3.51 21.82
CA CYS A 321 -7.14 -2.23 22.16
C CYS A 321 -7.38 -2.12 23.66
N ARG A 322 -7.97 -3.15 24.27
CA ARG A 322 -8.21 -3.18 25.72
C ARG A 322 -6.91 -3.06 26.52
N ALA A 323 -5.89 -3.84 26.17
CA ALA A 323 -4.61 -3.80 26.89
C ALA A 323 -3.92 -2.44 26.80
N LEU A 324 -3.98 -1.77 25.65
CA LEU A 324 -3.42 -0.42 25.47
C LEU A 324 -4.20 0.63 26.26
N LEU A 325 -5.53 0.55 26.26
CA LEU A 325 -6.39 1.45 27.03
C LEU A 325 -6.22 1.24 28.55
N GLU A 326 -6.10 0.01 29.03
CA GLU A 326 -5.75 -0.32 30.41
C GLU A 326 -4.36 0.19 30.81
N ALA A 327 -3.44 0.28 29.84
CA ALA A 327 -2.11 0.85 30.05
C ALA A 327 -2.09 2.40 29.99
N GLY A 328 -3.24 3.04 29.77
CA GLY A 328 -3.40 4.48 29.80
C GLY A 328 -3.36 5.18 28.45
N ALA A 329 -3.51 4.45 27.33
CA ALA A 329 -3.67 5.09 26.01
C ALA A 329 -4.93 5.96 25.96
N ASP A 330 -4.81 7.15 25.37
CA ASP A 330 -5.95 8.05 25.14
C ASP A 330 -6.87 7.49 24.05
N VAL A 331 -8.08 7.10 24.44
CA VAL A 331 -9.10 6.56 23.53
C VAL A 331 -9.52 7.55 22.45
N ASN A 332 -9.35 8.86 22.71
CA ASN A 332 -9.79 9.96 21.84
C ASN A 332 -8.68 10.50 20.92
N THR A 333 -7.53 9.85 20.86
CA THR A 333 -6.49 10.24 19.90
C THR A 333 -7.02 10.30 18.48
N ILE A 334 -6.52 11.28 17.72
CA ILE A 334 -6.88 11.51 16.32
C ILE A 334 -5.66 11.32 15.41
N ASP A 335 -5.91 10.85 14.20
CA ASP A 335 -4.92 10.81 13.13
C ASP A 335 -4.80 12.17 12.40
N ASN A 336 -3.95 12.24 11.39
CA ASN A 336 -3.74 13.47 10.60
C ASN A 336 -4.98 13.93 9.80
N TRP A 337 -6.05 13.14 9.73
CA TRP A 337 -7.34 13.48 9.14
C TRP A 337 -8.41 13.81 10.18
N ASN A 338 -8.01 14.05 11.44
CA ASN A 338 -8.91 14.24 12.58
C ASN A 338 -9.87 13.06 12.83
N ARG A 339 -9.56 11.86 12.32
CA ARG A 339 -10.40 10.69 12.59
C ARG A 339 -10.04 10.13 13.95
N THR A 340 -11.03 9.93 14.79
CA THR A 340 -10.88 9.20 16.05
C THR A 340 -10.82 7.69 15.80
N ASN A 341 -10.26 6.96 16.75
CA ASN A 341 -10.29 5.49 16.73
C ASN A 341 -11.72 4.95 16.61
N LEU A 342 -12.70 5.62 17.24
CA LEU A 342 -14.12 5.25 17.13
C LEU A 342 -14.67 5.43 15.69
N SER A 343 -14.35 6.52 15.02
CA SER A 343 -14.79 6.74 13.63
C SER A 343 -14.13 5.75 12.66
N VAL A 344 -12.86 5.41 12.88
CA VAL A 344 -12.15 4.37 12.10
C VAL A 344 -12.80 3.00 12.31
N ALA A 345 -13.08 2.61 13.56
CA ALA A 345 -13.76 1.35 13.87
C ALA A 345 -15.15 1.26 13.22
N ALA A 346 -15.90 2.37 13.21
CA ALA A 346 -17.20 2.45 12.54
C ALA A 346 -17.10 2.27 11.03
N GLY A 347 -16.12 2.91 10.38
CA GLY A 347 -15.86 2.79 8.93
C GLY A 347 -15.42 1.41 8.51
N LEU A 348 -14.62 0.74 9.32
CA LEU A 348 -14.15 -0.63 9.11
C LEU A 348 -15.15 -1.70 9.57
N LYS A 349 -16.30 -1.31 10.13
CA LYS A 349 -17.39 -2.22 10.59
C LYS A 349 -16.98 -3.14 11.75
N LEU A 350 -16.16 -2.64 12.66
CA LEU A 350 -15.57 -3.38 13.75
C LEU A 350 -16.42 -3.27 15.04
N GLU A 351 -17.47 -4.08 15.14
CA GLU A 351 -18.47 -3.99 16.22
C GLU A 351 -17.83 -4.21 17.60
N GLU A 352 -17.00 -5.24 17.77
CA GLU A 352 -16.34 -5.57 19.04
C GLU A 352 -15.37 -4.47 19.48
N VAL A 353 -14.52 -3.98 18.55
CA VAL A 353 -13.62 -2.85 18.81
C VAL A 353 -14.38 -1.59 19.16
N THR A 354 -15.50 -1.29 18.46
CA THR A 354 -16.39 -0.17 18.79
C THR A 354 -16.89 -0.29 20.22
N GLY A 355 -17.33 -1.49 20.63
CA GLY A 355 -17.77 -1.76 22.00
C GLY A 355 -16.66 -1.48 23.02
N VAL A 356 -15.44 -1.95 22.76
CA VAL A 356 -14.28 -1.71 23.64
C VAL A 356 -13.98 -0.21 23.76
N LEU A 357 -13.93 0.53 22.64
CA LEU A 357 -13.65 1.97 22.68
C LEU A 357 -14.70 2.74 23.47
N LEU A 358 -15.99 2.42 23.31
CA LEU A 358 -17.09 3.06 24.07
C LEU A 358 -17.06 2.67 25.56
N GLU A 359 -16.67 1.44 25.92
CA GLU A 359 -16.46 1.03 27.30
C GLU A 359 -15.41 1.91 28.00
N PHE A 360 -14.38 2.34 27.28
CA PHE A 360 -13.35 3.27 27.75
C PHE A 360 -13.68 4.74 27.50
N SER A 361 -14.96 5.06 27.32
CA SER A 361 -15.48 6.44 27.20
C SER A 361 -14.99 7.21 25.96
N ALA A 362 -14.83 6.52 24.81
CA ALA A 362 -14.56 7.22 23.55
C ALA A 362 -15.63 8.28 23.26
N ASN A 363 -15.21 9.50 22.92
CA ASN A 363 -16.10 10.58 22.56
C ASN A 363 -16.72 10.30 21.17
N PRO A 364 -18.05 10.08 21.08
CA PRO A 364 -18.71 9.78 19.81
C PRO A 364 -18.90 11.00 18.91
N ASN A 365 -18.59 12.21 19.42
CA ASN A 365 -18.97 13.48 18.83
C ASN A 365 -17.76 14.29 18.29
N THR A 366 -16.61 13.67 18.11
CA THR A 366 -15.48 14.32 17.41
C THR A 366 -15.74 14.29 15.91
N LEU A 367 -15.49 15.41 15.20
CA LEU A 367 -15.61 15.50 13.75
C LEU A 367 -14.25 15.30 13.06
N ASP A 368 -14.28 14.58 11.95
CA ASP A 368 -13.13 14.51 11.04
C ASP A 368 -12.99 15.78 10.17
N VAL A 369 -11.97 15.84 9.32
CA VAL A 369 -11.72 16.99 8.42
C VAL A 369 -12.86 17.22 7.41
N TRP A 370 -13.75 16.25 7.19
CA TRP A 370 -14.93 16.37 6.32
C TRP A 370 -16.21 16.64 7.10
N HIS A 371 -16.09 16.91 8.41
CA HIS A 371 -17.20 17.19 9.33
C HIS A 371 -18.19 16.02 9.53
N TYR A 372 -17.69 14.79 9.43
CA TYR A 372 -18.42 13.57 9.77
C TYR A 372 -18.15 13.16 11.22
N SER A 373 -19.20 12.78 11.93
CA SER A 373 -19.09 12.10 13.22
C SER A 373 -18.96 10.59 13.04
N ALA A 374 -18.56 9.86 14.08
CA ALA A 374 -18.55 8.40 14.06
C ALA A 374 -19.92 7.79 13.72
N LEU A 375 -21.03 8.45 14.11
CA LEU A 375 -22.39 8.02 13.77
C LEU A 375 -22.69 8.17 12.27
N ASP A 376 -22.23 9.26 11.65
CA ASP A 376 -22.39 9.45 10.21
C ASP A 376 -21.69 8.36 9.42
N VAL A 377 -20.45 8.05 9.84
CA VAL A 377 -19.64 6.97 9.23
C VAL A 377 -20.36 5.63 9.37
N ALA A 378 -20.83 5.27 10.57
CA ALA A 378 -21.53 4.01 10.80
C ALA A 378 -22.79 3.86 9.92
N GLU A 379 -23.58 4.93 9.75
CA GLU A 379 -24.79 4.92 8.92
C GLU A 379 -24.49 4.88 7.43
N GLU A 380 -23.46 5.59 6.96
CA GLU A 380 -23.06 5.59 5.56
C GLU A 380 -22.61 4.21 5.10
N PHE A 381 -21.87 3.48 5.96
CA PHE A 381 -21.45 2.11 5.69
C PHE A 381 -22.51 1.06 6.03
N GLY A 382 -23.71 1.47 6.49
CA GLY A 382 -24.88 0.61 6.71
C GLY A 382 -24.75 -0.33 7.92
N THR A 383 -23.97 0.05 8.93
CA THR A 383 -23.70 -0.75 10.13
C THR A 383 -24.66 -0.38 11.27
N THR A 384 -25.90 -0.91 11.23
CA THR A 384 -26.95 -0.57 12.21
C THR A 384 -26.55 -0.88 13.66
N ALA A 385 -25.90 -2.01 13.93
CA ALA A 385 -25.47 -2.38 15.27
C ALA A 385 -24.46 -1.37 15.85
N ILE A 386 -23.46 -0.98 15.05
CA ILE A 386 -22.45 0.03 15.45
C ILE A 386 -23.13 1.39 15.62
N ALA A 387 -24.02 1.80 14.70
CA ALA A 387 -24.75 3.03 14.82
C ALA A 387 -25.60 3.10 16.09
N ASP A 388 -26.21 1.98 16.50
CA ASP A 388 -27.01 1.90 17.73
C ASP A 388 -26.11 2.01 18.96
N LEU A 389 -24.95 1.32 18.99
CA LEU A 389 -23.96 1.48 20.07
C LEU A 389 -23.49 2.93 20.22
N ILE A 390 -23.19 3.60 19.10
CA ILE A 390 -22.74 4.99 19.10
C ILE A 390 -23.87 5.93 19.58
N ARG A 391 -25.15 5.70 19.18
CA ARG A 391 -26.30 6.47 19.67
C ARG A 391 -26.54 6.28 21.17
N GLU A 392 -26.42 5.06 21.66
CA GLU A 392 -26.53 4.75 23.10
C GLU A 392 -25.46 5.47 23.92
N ALA A 393 -24.28 5.67 23.33
CA ALA A 393 -23.20 6.47 23.93
C ALA A 393 -23.37 8.00 23.74
N GLY A 394 -24.51 8.46 23.21
CA GLY A 394 -24.77 9.89 23.02
C GLY A 394 -24.23 10.48 21.71
N GLY A 395 -23.88 9.63 20.75
CA GLY A 395 -23.43 10.07 19.43
C GLY A 395 -24.54 10.73 18.61
N ILE A 396 -24.23 11.86 17.99
CA ILE A 396 -25.10 12.57 17.06
C ILE A 396 -24.43 12.73 15.70
N LYS A 397 -25.23 13.02 14.68
CA LYS A 397 -24.72 13.25 13.32
C LYS A 397 -24.02 14.58 13.21
N GLY A 398 -22.90 14.61 12.47
CA GLY A 398 -22.19 15.82 12.16
C GLY A 398 -22.87 16.67 11.07
N PRO A 399 -22.42 17.91 10.88
CA PRO A 399 -22.99 18.85 9.93
C PRO A 399 -22.69 18.51 8.45
N LYS A 400 -21.66 17.72 8.15
CA LYS A 400 -21.21 17.28 6.80
C LYS A 400 -20.84 18.40 5.83
N ILE A 401 -20.77 19.61 6.28
CA ILE A 401 -20.30 20.80 5.54
C ILE A 401 -19.55 21.70 6.51
N SER A 402 -18.65 22.55 6.02
CA SER A 402 -17.97 23.51 6.90
C SER A 402 -18.93 24.54 7.48
N ILE A 403 -18.59 25.13 8.62
CA ILE A 403 -19.37 26.21 9.23
C ILE A 403 -19.49 27.41 8.28
N HIS A 404 -18.47 27.72 7.49
CA HIS A 404 -18.50 28.76 6.46
C HIS A 404 -19.50 28.44 5.33
N GLN A 405 -19.56 27.16 4.91
CA GLN A 405 -20.54 26.75 3.91
C GLN A 405 -21.97 26.79 4.48
N ALA A 406 -22.15 26.41 5.74
CA ALA A 406 -23.42 26.56 6.43
C ALA A 406 -23.84 28.06 6.51
N ALA A 407 -22.90 28.95 6.83
CA ALA A 407 -23.11 30.40 6.83
C ALA A 407 -23.44 30.96 5.44
N THR A 408 -22.79 30.47 4.38
CA THR A 408 -23.07 30.82 2.98
C THR A 408 -24.53 30.50 2.60
N THR A 409 -25.00 29.31 2.97
CA THR A 409 -26.34 28.81 2.63
C THR A 409 -27.44 29.36 3.56
N GLY A 410 -27.05 29.80 4.76
CA GLY A 410 -27.99 30.24 5.79
C GLY A 410 -28.59 29.06 6.59
N ASP A 411 -27.88 27.95 6.67
CA ASP A 411 -28.32 26.73 7.36
C ASP A 411 -27.94 26.80 8.86
N ASN A 412 -28.83 27.46 9.64
CA ASN A 412 -28.62 27.69 11.07
C ASN A 412 -28.59 26.37 11.89
N ASP A 413 -29.29 25.32 11.42
CA ASP A 413 -29.28 24.02 12.09
C ASP A 413 -27.88 23.40 12.04
N LYS A 414 -27.20 23.50 10.90
CA LYS A 414 -25.82 23.01 10.74
C LYS A 414 -24.81 23.89 11.47
N ILE A 415 -25.03 25.21 11.52
CA ILE A 415 -24.22 26.09 12.37
C ILE A 415 -24.37 25.67 13.84
N GLY A 416 -25.60 25.42 14.29
CA GLY A 416 -25.86 24.90 15.64
C GLY A 416 -25.15 23.57 15.92
N LEU A 417 -25.12 22.65 14.95
CA LEU A 417 -24.35 21.41 15.07
C LEU A 417 -22.86 21.69 15.20
N HIS A 418 -22.29 22.59 14.39
CA HIS A 418 -20.89 22.99 14.52
C HIS A 418 -20.54 23.49 15.91
N LEU A 419 -21.41 24.34 16.47
CA LEU A 419 -21.24 24.84 17.83
C LEU A 419 -21.33 23.74 18.88
N PHE A 420 -22.27 22.80 18.73
CA PHE A 420 -22.34 21.62 19.58
C PHE A 420 -21.05 20.80 19.55
N PHE A 421 -20.41 20.68 18.39
CA PHE A 421 -19.14 20.00 18.22
C PHE A 421 -17.92 20.86 18.58
N GLY A 422 -18.13 22.07 19.11
CA GLY A 422 -17.05 22.95 19.59
C GLY A 422 -16.28 23.68 18.51
N THR A 423 -16.86 23.85 17.32
CA THR A 423 -16.23 24.62 16.24
C THR A 423 -16.14 26.10 16.63
N ASP A 424 -14.95 26.68 16.52
CA ASP A 424 -14.73 28.10 16.80
C ASP A 424 -15.43 28.99 15.75
N LEU A 425 -16.23 29.94 16.25
CA LEU A 425 -16.92 30.94 15.41
C LEU A 425 -15.96 31.96 14.78
N ASN A 426 -14.72 32.06 15.29
CA ASN A 426 -13.68 32.92 14.73
C ASN A 426 -12.78 32.17 13.73
N LEU A 427 -13.09 30.89 13.43
CA LEU A 427 -12.35 30.11 12.45
C LEU A 427 -12.31 30.86 11.11
N LEU A 428 -11.14 31.04 10.54
CA LEU A 428 -10.97 31.69 9.24
C LEU A 428 -10.99 30.66 8.11
N ASN A 429 -11.66 30.98 7.01
CA ASN A 429 -11.59 30.23 5.77
C ASN A 429 -10.33 30.60 4.96
N GLU A 430 -10.17 30.03 3.78
CA GLU A 430 -9.05 30.30 2.86
C GLU A 430 -8.95 31.77 2.41
N ASN A 431 -10.05 32.53 2.52
CA ASN A 431 -10.11 33.95 2.18
C ASN A 431 -9.89 34.87 3.40
N ASN A 432 -9.53 34.33 4.57
CA ASN A 432 -9.47 35.01 5.87
C ASN A 432 -10.81 35.62 6.33
N GLU A 433 -11.91 34.93 6.05
CA GLU A 433 -13.25 35.34 6.44
C GLU A 433 -13.77 34.44 7.56
N THR A 434 -14.40 35.03 8.57
CA THR A 434 -15.15 34.30 9.61
C THR A 434 -16.52 33.82 9.09
N PRO A 435 -17.21 32.89 9.77
CA PRO A 435 -18.59 32.56 9.46
C PRO A 435 -19.53 33.78 9.43
N PHE A 436 -19.26 34.80 10.26
CA PHE A 436 -19.97 36.08 10.23
C PHE A 436 -19.77 36.84 8.92
N ASP A 437 -18.49 37.00 8.53
CA ASP A 437 -18.16 37.70 7.30
C ASP A 437 -18.81 37.03 6.10
N VAL A 438 -18.78 35.70 6.06
CA VAL A 438 -19.38 34.89 5.01
C VAL A 438 -20.92 35.05 4.99
N ALA A 439 -21.57 35.04 6.15
CA ALA A 439 -23.02 35.26 6.24
C ALA A 439 -23.40 36.69 5.78
N ALA A 440 -22.59 37.69 6.13
CA ALA A 440 -22.79 39.07 5.70
C ALA A 440 -22.61 39.24 4.20
N LEU A 441 -21.53 38.70 3.63
CA LEU A 441 -21.26 38.75 2.19
C LEU A 441 -22.33 38.06 1.35
N ASN A 442 -22.94 37.00 1.88
CA ASN A 442 -23.98 36.25 1.20
C ASN A 442 -25.43 36.73 1.55
N ASN A 443 -25.55 37.88 2.22
CA ASN A 443 -26.84 38.53 2.58
C ASN A 443 -27.78 37.57 3.35
N ARG A 444 -27.27 36.98 4.45
CA ARG A 444 -27.98 36.04 5.34
C ARG A 444 -28.30 36.68 6.68
N PRO A 445 -29.26 37.62 6.77
CA PRO A 445 -29.55 38.36 8.00
C PRO A 445 -29.96 37.43 9.15
N GLY A 446 -30.83 36.44 8.89
CA GLY A 446 -31.24 35.50 9.93
C GLY A 446 -30.09 34.63 10.48
N THR A 447 -29.06 34.40 9.67
CA THR A 447 -27.85 33.70 10.12
C THR A 447 -26.94 34.64 10.91
N LEU A 448 -26.88 35.91 10.52
CA LEU A 448 -26.16 36.92 11.31
C LEU A 448 -26.78 37.08 12.69
N ASP A 449 -28.12 37.20 12.76
CA ASP A 449 -28.83 37.27 14.04
C ASP A 449 -28.55 36.00 14.89
N PHE A 450 -28.62 34.80 14.28
CA PHE A 450 -28.32 33.54 14.95
C PHE A 450 -26.87 33.47 15.46
N LEU A 451 -25.88 33.83 14.64
CA LEU A 451 -24.51 33.89 15.03
C LEU A 451 -24.24 34.92 16.13
N GLN A 452 -24.90 36.10 16.08
CA GLN A 452 -24.80 37.11 17.12
C GLN A 452 -25.37 36.63 18.46
N GLU A 453 -26.48 35.90 18.44
CA GLU A 453 -27.05 35.30 19.64
C GLU A 453 -26.08 34.30 20.27
N GLN A 454 -25.29 33.60 19.44
CA GLN A 454 -24.30 32.60 19.92
C GLN A 454 -23.00 33.26 20.38
N THR A 455 -22.61 34.43 19.88
CA THR A 455 -21.38 35.15 20.27
C THR A 455 -21.52 35.99 21.53
N SER A 456 -22.72 36.23 22.00
CA SER A 456 -22.87 36.75 23.38
C SER A 456 -22.33 35.75 24.43
N LEU A 457 -22.00 34.54 24.02
CA LEU A 457 -21.48 33.45 24.84
C LEU A 457 -20.36 32.69 24.08
N GLY A 458 -19.16 33.26 23.98
CA GLY A 458 -18.02 32.59 23.35
C GLY A 458 -17.23 31.74 24.36
N PHE A 459 -17.03 30.46 24.06
CA PHE A 459 -16.02 29.65 24.73
C PHE A 459 -14.72 29.71 23.92
N ALA A 460 -13.63 30.11 24.52
CA ALA A 460 -12.29 30.03 23.96
C ALA A 460 -11.41 29.19 24.90
N ARG A 461 -10.35 28.61 24.36
CA ARG A 461 -9.28 28.01 25.19
C ARG A 461 -8.03 28.86 25.04
N ASP A 462 -7.34 29.06 26.16
CA ASP A 462 -6.01 29.68 26.12
C ASP A 462 -4.95 28.72 25.59
N ASP A 463 -3.73 29.24 25.41
CA ASP A 463 -2.57 28.44 24.94
C ASP A 463 -2.19 27.30 25.90
N ASP A 464 -2.68 27.34 27.16
CA ASP A 464 -2.46 26.32 28.19
C ASP A 464 -3.63 25.31 28.30
N GLY A 465 -4.70 25.49 27.47
CA GLY A 465 -5.84 24.57 27.38
C GLY A 465 -6.99 24.86 28.36
N ASN A 466 -6.92 25.96 29.14
CA ASN A 466 -7.99 26.36 30.06
C ASN A 466 -9.18 26.95 29.29
N GLU A 467 -10.41 26.64 29.73
CA GLU A 467 -11.62 27.20 29.11
C GLU A 467 -11.81 28.66 29.53
N LEU A 468 -11.85 29.53 28.51
CA LEU A 468 -12.13 30.95 28.66
C LEU A 468 -13.56 31.24 28.21
N ILE A 469 -14.35 31.93 29.01
CA ILE A 469 -15.63 32.48 28.56
C ILE A 469 -15.36 33.91 28.06
N ARG A 470 -15.44 34.10 26.73
CA ARG A 470 -15.29 35.42 26.11
C ARG A 470 -16.67 36.05 25.93
N VAL A 471 -16.93 37.12 26.65
CA VAL A 471 -18.14 37.93 26.46
C VAL A 471 -17.77 39.08 25.52
N VAL A 472 -18.32 39.05 24.29
CA VAL A 472 -18.14 40.16 23.33
C VAL A 472 -19.38 41.00 23.36
N GLY A 473 -19.29 42.24 23.86
CA GLY A 473 -20.36 43.22 23.80
C GLY A 473 -20.60 43.72 22.38
N PRO A 474 -21.78 44.29 22.09
CA PRO A 474 -22.10 44.82 20.77
C PRO A 474 -21.16 45.96 20.38
N TYR A 475 -20.68 45.94 19.15
CA TYR A 475 -19.87 47.00 18.55
C TYR A 475 -20.57 48.36 18.69
N GLY A 476 -19.93 49.30 19.41
CA GLY A 476 -20.18 50.73 19.23
C GLY A 476 -20.95 51.49 20.33
N THR A 477 -20.72 51.22 21.60
CA THR A 477 -21.12 52.18 22.64
C THR A 477 -19.91 52.63 23.46
N ASP A 478 -19.61 53.93 23.39
CA ASP A 478 -18.53 54.61 24.09
C ASP A 478 -18.71 54.72 25.63
N ASP A 479 -19.60 53.94 26.24
CA ASP A 479 -19.90 54.08 27.66
C ASP A 479 -20.08 52.67 28.32
N LEU A 480 -18.98 52.04 28.73
CA LEU A 480 -18.92 50.82 29.52
C LEU A 480 -18.75 51.15 31.00
N THR A 481 -19.59 51.96 31.57
CA THR A 481 -19.68 52.19 33.03
C THR A 481 -20.84 51.42 33.67
N ALA A 482 -21.54 50.55 32.95
CA ALA A 482 -22.59 49.70 33.51
C ALA A 482 -21.93 48.51 34.26
N GLN A 483 -22.24 48.36 35.55
CA GLN A 483 -21.96 47.12 36.29
C GLN A 483 -22.84 46.02 35.72
N LEU A 484 -22.20 45.01 35.10
CA LEU A 484 -22.88 43.83 34.60
C LEU A 484 -22.88 42.76 35.70
N GLU A 485 -24.02 42.27 36.06
CA GLU A 485 -24.17 41.13 36.97
C GLU A 485 -24.38 39.86 36.14
N PHE A 486 -23.51 38.89 36.26
CA PHE A 486 -23.62 37.62 35.56
C PHE A 486 -24.18 36.56 36.46
N THR A 487 -25.19 35.84 35.97
CA THR A 487 -25.68 34.64 36.63
C THR A 487 -25.39 33.43 35.72
N ILE A 488 -24.60 32.47 36.25
CA ILE A 488 -24.33 31.22 35.56
C ILE A 488 -25.28 30.17 36.12
N GLU A 489 -26.14 29.62 35.28
CA GLU A 489 -27.06 28.55 35.69
C GLU A 489 -26.58 27.21 35.15
N GLN A 490 -26.34 26.26 36.02
CA GLN A 490 -26.12 24.85 35.67
C GLN A 490 -27.45 24.10 35.80
N SER A 491 -27.70 23.12 34.94
CA SER A 491 -29.00 22.42 34.85
C SER A 491 -29.37 21.56 36.05
N ALA A 492 -28.55 21.47 37.09
CA ALA A 492 -28.86 20.69 38.32
C ALA A 492 -28.43 21.33 39.64
N ASP A 493 -27.35 22.13 39.70
CA ASP A 493 -26.87 22.73 40.94
C ASP A 493 -26.18 24.07 40.66
N PHE A 494 -26.40 25.04 41.57
CA PHE A 494 -25.73 26.34 41.55
C PHE A 494 -24.32 26.18 42.08
N VAL A 495 -23.32 26.67 41.32
CA VAL A 495 -21.94 26.79 41.80
C VAL A 495 -21.60 28.27 41.85
N ASP A 496 -21.18 28.76 43.01
CA ASP A 496 -20.70 30.14 43.16
C ASP A 496 -19.29 30.25 42.51
N TRP A 497 -19.17 31.13 41.53
CA TRP A 497 -17.91 31.46 40.86
C TRP A 497 -17.39 32.79 41.40
N GLU A 498 -16.12 32.85 41.77
CA GLU A 498 -15.47 34.12 42.09
C GLU A 498 -14.80 34.71 40.81
N ILE A 499 -15.05 35.99 40.58
CA ILE A 499 -14.34 36.74 39.52
C ILE A 499 -12.91 36.94 39.99
N THR A 500 -11.96 36.29 39.34
CA THR A 500 -10.56 36.34 39.75
C THR A 500 -9.82 37.55 39.20
N GLU A 501 -10.19 38.12 38.04
CA GLU A 501 -9.60 39.38 37.49
C GLU A 501 -10.54 40.05 36.48
N ALA A 502 -10.77 41.32 36.60
CA ALA A 502 -11.39 42.18 35.59
C ALA A 502 -10.28 42.97 34.88
N VAL A 503 -10.08 42.69 33.59
CA VAL A 503 -9.12 43.45 32.79
C VAL A 503 -9.82 44.63 32.15
N ASP A 504 -9.50 45.87 32.61
CA ASP A 504 -9.95 47.13 32.01
C ASP A 504 -9.16 47.39 30.74
N THR A 505 -9.74 47.19 29.58
CA THR A 505 -9.15 47.62 28.33
C THR A 505 -9.75 48.96 27.91
N SER A 506 -8.90 50.01 27.87
CA SER A 506 -9.25 51.35 27.41
C SER A 506 -9.70 51.44 25.94
N GLU A 507 -9.93 50.32 25.29
CA GLU A 507 -10.35 50.18 23.88
C GLU A 507 -11.67 49.42 23.70
N GLY A 508 -12.50 49.30 24.73
CA GLY A 508 -13.93 48.88 24.56
C GLY A 508 -14.18 47.36 24.48
N ILE A 509 -13.23 46.51 24.81
CA ILE A 509 -13.41 45.06 24.96
C ILE A 509 -12.95 44.64 26.33
N GLY A 510 -13.86 44.18 27.19
CA GLY A 510 -13.52 43.58 28.51
C GLY A 510 -13.41 42.07 28.39
N GLU A 511 -12.28 41.49 28.79
CA GLU A 511 -12.14 40.03 28.98
C GLU A 511 -12.32 39.73 30.48
N MET A 512 -13.15 38.76 30.79
CA MET A 512 -13.24 38.18 32.14
C MET A 512 -12.80 36.74 32.11
N LEU A 513 -11.84 36.41 32.97
CA LEU A 513 -11.35 35.05 33.17
C LEU A 513 -12.10 34.41 34.34
N PHE A 514 -12.54 33.18 34.15
CA PHE A 514 -13.11 32.34 35.18
C PHE A 514 -12.28 31.06 35.28
N GLU A 515 -11.84 30.69 36.48
CA GLU A 515 -11.24 29.39 36.74
C GLU A 515 -12.33 28.37 37.03
N ALA A 516 -12.36 27.28 36.28
CA ALA A 516 -13.26 26.15 36.48
C ALA A 516 -12.64 25.12 37.45
N ASP A 517 -13.44 24.54 38.33
CA ASP A 517 -13.01 23.42 39.14
C ASP A 517 -12.80 22.19 38.24
N PRO A 518 -11.60 21.64 38.12
CA PRO A 518 -11.30 20.50 37.26
C PRO A 518 -11.99 19.20 37.64
N GLU A 519 -12.62 19.12 38.83
CA GLU A 519 -13.30 17.93 39.32
C GLU A 519 -14.80 17.86 38.96
N VAL A 520 -15.37 18.91 38.33
CA VAL A 520 -16.79 18.97 37.97
C VAL A 520 -16.98 18.81 36.45
N PRO A 521 -17.64 17.75 35.97
CA PRO A 521 -17.90 17.60 34.54
C PRO A 521 -18.88 18.67 34.06
N VAL A 522 -18.37 19.57 33.22
CA VAL A 522 -19.11 20.66 32.60
C VAL A 522 -20.12 20.09 31.60
N ARG A 523 -21.41 20.32 31.78
CA ARG A 523 -22.41 19.83 30.84
C ARG A 523 -23.10 20.91 30.01
N PHE A 524 -23.41 22.07 30.48
CA PHE A 524 -23.89 23.21 29.71
C PHE A 524 -24.03 24.42 30.64
N TYR A 525 -23.67 25.62 30.16
CA TYR A 525 -23.87 26.87 30.88
C TYR A 525 -24.79 27.80 30.08
N ARG A 526 -25.68 28.49 30.77
CA ARG A 526 -26.41 29.64 30.24
C ARG A 526 -25.95 30.86 31.02
N VAL A 527 -25.38 31.85 30.32
CA VAL A 527 -25.05 33.15 30.93
C VAL A 527 -26.15 34.10 30.56
N SER A 528 -26.81 34.69 31.54
CA SER A 528 -27.78 35.77 31.33
C SER A 528 -27.15 37.07 31.79
N VAL A 529 -27.16 38.07 30.91
CA VAL A 529 -26.70 39.42 31.24
C VAL A 529 -27.95 40.23 31.58
N ALA A 530 -28.03 40.77 32.77
CA ALA A 530 -29.08 41.73 33.15
C ALA A 530 -28.48 43.13 33.19
N GLU A 531 -29.07 44.08 32.48
CA GLU A 531 -28.80 45.49 32.74
C GLU A 531 -29.40 45.85 34.11
N LEU A 532 -28.57 46.36 35.01
CA LEU A 532 -29.07 46.96 36.24
C LEU A 532 -29.60 48.37 35.88
N ASP A 533 -30.91 48.53 35.95
CA ASP A 533 -31.54 49.86 35.95
C ASP A 533 -31.04 50.65 37.19
N ASP A 534 -30.60 51.92 36.95
CA ASP A 534 -30.17 52.91 37.96
C ASP A 534 -31.19 53.18 39.07
#